data_9f01a0e2e02986611478ca0d6323ff0e
#
_entry.id   9f01a0e2e02986611478ca0d6323ff0e
#
_cell.length_a   1.000
_cell.length_b   1.000
_cell.length_c   1.000
_cell.angle_alpha   90.00
_cell.angle_beta   90.00
_cell.angle_gamma   90.00
#
_symmetry.space_group_name_H-M   'P 1'
#
loop_
_entity.id
_entity.type
_entity.pdbx_description
1 polymer ?
#
loop_
_entity_poly.entity_id
_entity_poly.type
_entity_poly.pdbx_seq_one_letter_code
_entity_poly.pdbx_strand_id
1 'polypeptide(L)'
;MARRDVESHLQAARDNQIELIDLVVVNLYPFRETILRPDVTYDLAVENIDIGGPSMLRSAAKNHASVTVVVDPTDYALVLEEFAATGETTYETRQRLAAKVFRHTAAYDALIAEYFTAQVRESKPEKLTLTYDLKQAMRYGENPQQAADFYQKAIPTEYSIASAKQLNGKELSFNNIRDADAAIRIIRDFKDRPTVVALKHMNPCGIGQAETIETAWDYCYEADPVSIFGGIVVLNREVDAATAEKMHPIFLEIIIAPSYTAEALAILTHKKKNLRLLELPFDAQDASKVEAEYTGVVGGLLVQNQDVVKENPADWQVVTDRQPTEQEVSALEFAWKAIKYVKSNGIIVTNDHMTLGVGPGQTNRVASVRIAIDQAKECLDGAVLASDAFFPFADNIEEIAAAGIKAIIQPGGSVRDQESIDAANKHGMVMVFTLSLIHI
;
A
#
# COMPACT_ATOMS: atom_id res chain seq x y z
N MET A 1 -21.37 40.24 -6.66
CA MET A 1 -21.21 39.49 -7.92
C MET A 1 -22.40 39.82 -8.81
N ALA A 2 -22.12 40.38 -9.99
CA ALA A 2 -23.18 40.73 -10.94
C ALA A 2 -23.41 39.58 -11.94
N ARG A 3 -24.65 39.23 -12.19
CA ARG A 3 -25.06 38.34 -13.29
C ARG A 3 -25.37 39.16 -14.51
N ARG A 4 -24.79 38.81 -15.66
CA ARG A 4 -24.94 39.58 -16.92
C ARG A 4 -26.28 39.34 -17.60
N ASP A 5 -27.02 38.31 -17.23
CA ASP A 5 -28.38 38.00 -17.69
C ASP A 5 -29.48 38.71 -16.85
N VAL A 6 -29.09 39.50 -15.82
CA VAL A 6 -30.01 40.22 -14.93
C VAL A 6 -29.81 41.72 -15.10
N GLU A 7 -30.75 42.41 -15.76
CA GLU A 7 -30.63 43.84 -16.09
C GLU A 7 -30.43 44.74 -14.86
N SER A 8 -31.10 44.45 -13.76
CA SER A 8 -30.90 45.23 -12.52
C SER A 8 -29.45 45.11 -11.95
N HIS A 9 -28.77 44.00 -12.16
CA HIS A 9 -27.36 43.87 -11.77
C HIS A 9 -26.44 44.66 -12.69
N LEU A 10 -26.71 44.71 -14.02
CA LEU A 10 -25.95 45.51 -14.97
C LEU A 10 -26.18 46.99 -14.75
N GLN A 11 -27.42 47.41 -14.45
CA GLN A 11 -27.73 48.78 -14.12
C GLN A 11 -27.00 49.25 -12.86
N ALA A 12 -27.02 48.42 -11.78
CA ALA A 12 -26.29 48.74 -10.57
C ALA A 12 -24.77 48.86 -10.81
N ALA A 13 -24.18 48.01 -11.69
CA ALA A 13 -22.78 48.12 -12.05
C ALA A 13 -22.49 49.44 -12.81
N ARG A 14 -23.31 49.79 -13.75
CA ARG A 14 -23.20 51.09 -14.48
C ARG A 14 -23.33 52.29 -13.55
N ASP A 15 -24.32 52.29 -12.68
CA ASP A 15 -24.58 53.40 -11.70
C ASP A 15 -23.42 53.59 -10.74
N ASN A 16 -22.70 52.54 -10.42
CA ASN A 16 -21.52 52.57 -9.55
C ASN A 16 -20.19 52.59 -10.30
N GLN A 17 -20.20 52.73 -11.65
CA GLN A 17 -19.00 52.79 -12.50
C GLN A 17 -18.09 51.55 -12.28
N ILE A 18 -18.69 50.38 -12.14
CA ILE A 18 -17.96 49.10 -11.93
C ILE A 18 -17.76 48.48 -13.33
N GLU A 19 -16.51 48.30 -13.74
CA GLU A 19 -16.15 47.56 -14.91
C GLU A 19 -16.33 46.02 -14.66
N LEU A 20 -16.83 45.32 -15.71
CA LEU A 20 -17.02 43.88 -15.63
C LEU A 20 -15.71 43.14 -15.88
N ILE A 21 -15.45 42.11 -15.09
CA ILE A 21 -14.27 41.28 -15.23
C ILE A 21 -14.64 40.03 -16.07
N ASP A 22 -13.90 39.79 -17.16
CA ASP A 22 -14.13 38.69 -18.09
C ASP A 22 -13.24 37.48 -17.82
N LEU A 23 -12.05 37.71 -17.24
CA LEU A 23 -11.06 36.70 -17.00
C LEU A 23 -10.49 36.87 -15.57
N VAL A 24 -10.45 35.76 -14.83
CA VAL A 24 -9.81 35.68 -13.51
C VAL A 24 -8.77 34.57 -13.54
N VAL A 25 -7.51 34.90 -13.27
CA VAL A 25 -6.39 33.96 -13.21
C VAL A 25 -5.76 34.09 -11.82
N VAL A 26 -5.82 33.03 -11.05
CA VAL A 26 -5.27 33.01 -9.67
C VAL A 26 -4.60 31.66 -9.42
N ASN A 27 -3.32 31.70 -9.03
CA ASN A 27 -2.61 30.59 -8.44
C ASN A 27 -2.61 30.78 -6.93
N LEU A 28 -3.09 29.79 -6.18
CA LEU A 28 -3.15 29.86 -4.73
C LEU A 28 -1.75 29.84 -4.11
N TYR A 29 -1.64 30.31 -2.89
CA TYR A 29 -0.40 30.20 -2.11
C TYR A 29 0.01 28.72 -2.00
N PRO A 30 1.32 28.42 -2.04
CA PRO A 30 1.83 27.04 -2.14
C PRO A 30 1.85 26.36 -0.75
N PHE A 31 0.66 26.19 -0.15
CA PHE A 31 0.51 25.60 1.19
C PHE A 31 1.13 24.20 1.27
N ARG A 32 0.89 23.36 0.25
CA ARG A 32 1.45 22.01 0.15
C ARG A 32 2.98 22.02 0.19
N GLU A 33 3.59 22.82 -0.63
CA GLU A 33 5.06 22.93 -0.73
C GLU A 33 5.63 23.50 0.57
N THR A 34 4.91 24.40 1.23
CA THR A 34 5.31 24.99 2.50
C THR A 34 5.34 23.95 3.62
N ILE A 35 4.29 23.15 3.77
CA ILE A 35 4.23 22.13 4.85
C ILE A 35 5.18 20.94 4.62
N LEU A 36 5.68 20.74 3.40
CA LEU A 36 6.68 19.72 3.08
C LEU A 36 8.13 20.16 3.34
N ARG A 37 8.35 21.42 3.69
CA ARG A 37 9.69 21.93 3.99
C ARG A 37 10.21 21.36 5.31
N PRO A 38 11.50 20.96 5.38
CA PRO A 38 12.10 20.43 6.63
C PRO A 38 12.10 21.46 7.78
N ASP A 39 12.11 22.76 7.47
CA ASP A 39 12.18 23.89 8.39
C ASP A 39 10.81 24.53 8.65
N VAL A 40 9.71 23.90 8.24
CA VAL A 40 8.37 24.47 8.42
C VAL A 40 8.02 24.64 9.90
N THR A 41 7.53 25.84 10.25
CA THR A 41 6.91 26.12 11.54
C THR A 41 5.40 26.22 11.40
N TYR A 42 4.67 26.05 12.49
CA TYR A 42 3.21 26.23 12.49
C TYR A 42 2.81 27.60 11.96
N ASP A 43 3.45 28.68 12.43
CA ASP A 43 3.16 30.05 12.00
C ASP A 43 3.44 30.25 10.51
N LEU A 44 4.51 29.67 9.99
CA LEU A 44 4.81 29.73 8.55
C LEU A 44 3.77 28.98 7.72
N ALA A 45 3.29 27.85 8.20
CA ALA A 45 2.20 27.10 7.53
C ALA A 45 0.92 27.94 7.52
N VAL A 46 0.54 28.55 8.65
CA VAL A 46 -0.65 29.41 8.76
C VAL A 46 -0.55 30.62 7.84
N GLU A 47 0.60 31.32 7.80
CA GLU A 47 0.82 32.48 6.92
C GLU A 47 0.68 32.14 5.42
N ASN A 48 0.92 30.89 5.04
CA ASN A 48 0.78 30.42 3.66
C ASN A 48 -0.61 29.87 3.32
N ILE A 49 -1.62 30.13 4.15
CA ILE A 49 -3.02 29.87 3.83
C ILE A 49 -3.59 31.05 3.04
N ASP A 50 -3.96 30.80 1.79
CA ASP A 50 -4.56 31.80 0.93
C ASP A 50 -6.05 32.00 1.27
N ILE A 51 -6.41 33.22 1.63
CA ILE A 51 -7.79 33.61 1.96
C ILE A 51 -8.50 34.23 0.74
N GLY A 52 -7.83 35.17 0.07
CA GLY A 52 -8.42 35.93 -1.02
C GLY A 52 -8.57 35.14 -2.31
N GLY A 53 -7.55 34.35 -2.66
CA GLY A 53 -7.50 33.54 -3.86
C GLY A 53 -8.68 32.59 -3.99
N PRO A 54 -8.97 31.72 -3.00
CA PRO A 54 -10.15 30.84 -3.04
C PRO A 54 -11.47 31.62 -3.17
N SER A 55 -11.60 32.76 -2.52
CA SER A 55 -12.81 33.60 -2.63
C SER A 55 -13.02 34.16 -4.02
N MET A 56 -11.96 34.68 -4.67
CA MET A 56 -12.00 35.16 -6.04
C MET A 56 -12.31 34.04 -7.04
N LEU A 57 -11.60 32.90 -6.91
CA LEU A 57 -11.79 31.74 -7.78
C LEU A 57 -13.23 31.20 -7.70
N ARG A 58 -13.77 31.00 -6.50
CA ARG A 58 -15.13 30.48 -6.27
C ARG A 58 -16.19 31.44 -6.81
N SER A 59 -15.98 32.77 -6.65
CA SER A 59 -16.87 33.80 -7.19
C SER A 59 -16.88 33.78 -8.71
N ALA A 60 -15.72 33.73 -9.37
CA ALA A 60 -15.59 33.64 -10.82
C ALA A 60 -16.17 32.35 -11.37
N ALA A 61 -15.85 31.20 -10.77
CA ALA A 61 -16.36 29.89 -11.16
C ALA A 61 -17.91 29.80 -11.06
N LYS A 62 -18.49 30.38 -10.00
CA LYS A 62 -19.96 30.47 -9.88
C LYS A 62 -20.59 31.31 -11.00
N ASN A 63 -19.82 32.23 -11.59
CA ASN A 63 -20.26 33.11 -12.66
C ASN A 63 -19.71 32.68 -14.05
N HIS A 64 -19.38 31.42 -14.24
CA HIS A 64 -18.76 30.88 -15.46
C HIS A 64 -19.61 31.06 -16.75
N ALA A 65 -20.88 31.34 -16.62
CA ALA A 65 -21.70 31.73 -17.77
C ALA A 65 -21.09 32.92 -18.53
N SER A 66 -20.36 33.80 -17.81
CA SER A 66 -19.84 35.05 -18.37
C SER A 66 -18.36 35.31 -18.04
N VAL A 67 -17.75 34.53 -17.16
CA VAL A 67 -16.39 34.74 -16.68
C VAL A 67 -15.55 33.48 -16.90
N THR A 68 -14.41 33.67 -17.55
CA THR A 68 -13.37 32.66 -17.64
C THR A 68 -12.57 32.65 -16.34
N VAL A 69 -12.36 31.49 -15.74
CA VAL A 69 -11.58 31.35 -14.53
C VAL A 69 -10.48 30.31 -14.71
N VAL A 70 -9.23 30.66 -14.39
CA VAL A 70 -8.08 29.79 -14.54
C VAL A 70 -7.34 29.68 -13.20
N VAL A 71 -7.12 28.47 -12.76
CA VAL A 71 -6.42 28.16 -11.48
C VAL A 71 -5.12 27.38 -11.71
N ASP A 72 -4.90 26.92 -12.93
CA ASP A 72 -3.77 26.04 -13.28
C ASP A 72 -3.09 26.55 -14.53
N PRO A 73 -1.76 26.82 -14.51
CA PRO A 73 -1.01 27.25 -15.67
C PRO A 73 -1.09 26.34 -16.90
N THR A 74 -1.40 25.06 -16.73
CA THR A 74 -1.56 24.10 -17.83
C THR A 74 -2.73 24.44 -18.75
N ASP A 75 -3.71 25.25 -18.29
CA ASP A 75 -4.85 25.70 -19.08
C ASP A 75 -4.59 26.99 -19.86
N TYR A 76 -3.45 27.68 -19.64
CA TYR A 76 -3.19 28.98 -20.29
C TYR A 76 -3.17 28.88 -21.82
N ALA A 77 -2.55 27.85 -22.38
CA ALA A 77 -2.45 27.69 -23.83
C ALA A 77 -3.83 27.62 -24.51
N LEU A 78 -4.73 26.79 -23.95
CA LEU A 78 -6.10 26.66 -24.46
C LEU A 78 -6.88 28.00 -24.39
N VAL A 79 -6.78 28.67 -23.23
CA VAL A 79 -7.48 29.94 -23.00
C VAL A 79 -6.97 31.01 -23.99
N LEU A 80 -5.66 31.10 -24.19
CA LEU A 80 -5.05 32.05 -25.13
C LEU A 80 -5.44 31.76 -26.59
N GLU A 81 -5.50 30.48 -26.96
CA GLU A 81 -5.93 30.06 -28.31
C GLU A 81 -7.37 30.48 -28.59
N GLU A 82 -8.30 30.22 -27.66
CA GLU A 82 -9.71 30.61 -27.84
C GLU A 82 -9.87 32.13 -27.86
N PHE A 83 -9.18 32.89 -26.98
CA PHE A 83 -9.20 34.34 -27.00
C PHE A 83 -8.63 34.92 -28.32
N ALA A 84 -7.56 34.34 -28.84
CA ALA A 84 -6.97 34.78 -30.12
C ALA A 84 -7.92 34.52 -31.32
N ALA A 85 -8.69 33.44 -31.26
CA ALA A 85 -9.60 33.06 -32.36
C ALA A 85 -10.91 33.85 -32.36
N THR A 86 -11.51 34.13 -31.21
CA THR A 86 -12.88 34.65 -31.09
C THR A 86 -13.03 35.85 -30.16
N GLY A 87 -12.00 36.19 -29.38
CA GLY A 87 -12.03 37.22 -28.35
C GLY A 87 -12.63 36.78 -27.01
N GLU A 88 -13.05 35.52 -26.89
CA GLU A 88 -13.59 34.93 -25.66
C GLU A 88 -13.35 33.41 -25.63
N THR A 89 -13.52 32.81 -24.45
CA THR A 89 -13.54 31.33 -24.33
C THR A 89 -14.93 30.79 -24.66
N THR A 90 -14.99 29.51 -25.08
CA THR A 90 -16.28 28.84 -25.28
C THR A 90 -16.98 28.59 -23.93
N TYR A 91 -18.31 28.41 -23.96
CA TYR A 91 -19.07 28.08 -22.75
C TYR A 91 -18.60 26.75 -22.15
N GLU A 92 -18.32 25.74 -22.93
CA GLU A 92 -17.82 24.43 -22.55
C GLU A 92 -16.47 24.56 -21.81
N THR A 93 -15.58 25.39 -22.33
CA THR A 93 -14.28 25.67 -21.68
C THR A 93 -14.49 26.35 -20.33
N ARG A 94 -15.36 27.38 -20.24
CA ARG A 94 -15.67 28.04 -18.96
C ARG A 94 -16.28 27.07 -17.95
N GLN A 95 -17.19 26.18 -18.37
CA GLN A 95 -17.80 25.17 -17.51
C GLN A 95 -16.76 24.17 -16.99
N ARG A 96 -15.87 23.67 -17.85
CA ARG A 96 -14.77 22.78 -17.49
C ARG A 96 -13.81 23.43 -16.50
N LEU A 97 -13.41 24.66 -16.75
CA LEU A 97 -12.53 25.42 -15.88
C LEU A 97 -13.18 25.71 -14.51
N ALA A 98 -14.46 26.04 -14.48
CA ALA A 98 -15.21 26.21 -13.23
C ALA A 98 -15.27 24.93 -12.40
N ALA A 99 -15.49 23.78 -13.02
CA ALA A 99 -15.42 22.48 -12.34
C ALA A 99 -14.00 22.22 -11.78
N LYS A 100 -12.94 22.58 -12.53
CA LYS A 100 -11.56 22.45 -12.09
C LYS A 100 -11.27 23.34 -10.86
N VAL A 101 -11.77 24.58 -10.84
CA VAL A 101 -11.65 25.47 -9.68
C VAL A 101 -12.24 24.84 -8.42
N PHE A 102 -13.46 24.29 -8.49
CA PHE A 102 -14.07 23.69 -7.29
C PHE A 102 -13.33 22.45 -6.80
N ARG A 103 -12.80 21.62 -7.70
CA ARG A 103 -11.91 20.50 -7.30
C ARG A 103 -10.63 21.02 -6.64
N HIS A 104 -10.02 22.06 -7.21
CA HIS A 104 -8.77 22.63 -6.71
C HIS A 104 -8.95 23.27 -5.32
N THR A 105 -9.99 24.07 -5.12
CA THR A 105 -10.26 24.68 -3.81
C THR A 105 -10.67 23.65 -2.76
N ALA A 106 -11.42 22.62 -3.14
CA ALA A 106 -11.77 21.52 -2.24
C ALA A 106 -10.53 20.72 -1.80
N ALA A 107 -9.60 20.42 -2.72
CA ALA A 107 -8.35 19.75 -2.41
C ALA A 107 -7.44 20.62 -1.52
N TYR A 108 -7.40 21.91 -1.79
CA TYR A 108 -6.64 22.88 -0.98
C TYR A 108 -7.14 22.93 0.47
N ASP A 109 -8.45 23.07 0.66
CA ASP A 109 -9.07 23.09 1.98
C ASP A 109 -8.94 21.71 2.69
N ALA A 110 -9.05 20.60 1.96
CA ALA A 110 -8.86 19.26 2.52
C ALA A 110 -7.45 19.07 3.09
N LEU A 111 -6.42 19.56 2.38
CA LEU A 111 -5.03 19.51 2.83
C LEU A 111 -4.79 20.36 4.08
N ILE A 112 -5.37 21.56 4.13
CA ILE A 112 -5.33 22.43 5.32
C ILE A 112 -6.02 21.74 6.51
N ALA A 113 -7.20 21.16 6.30
CA ALA A 113 -7.94 20.44 7.33
C ALA A 113 -7.13 19.25 7.88
N GLU A 114 -6.49 18.46 7.01
CA GLU A 114 -5.62 17.34 7.40
C GLU A 114 -4.45 17.85 8.27
N TYR A 115 -3.78 18.92 7.84
CA TYR A 115 -2.68 19.52 8.59
C TYR A 115 -3.11 19.98 9.99
N PHE A 116 -4.22 20.73 10.11
CA PHE A 116 -4.71 21.22 11.41
C PHE A 116 -5.21 20.07 12.30
N THR A 117 -5.91 19.10 11.76
CA THR A 117 -6.36 17.90 12.50
C THR A 117 -5.18 17.18 13.13
N ALA A 118 -4.07 17.04 12.38
CA ALA A 118 -2.84 16.47 12.91
C ALA A 118 -2.21 17.30 14.02
N GLN A 119 -2.22 18.65 13.91
CA GLN A 119 -1.66 19.54 14.93
C GLN A 119 -2.42 19.45 16.26
N VAL A 120 -3.75 19.35 16.21
CA VAL A 120 -4.59 19.20 17.42
C VAL A 120 -4.72 17.75 17.90
N ARG A 121 -4.11 16.81 17.18
CA ARG A 121 -4.12 15.36 17.49
C ARG A 121 -5.53 14.80 17.63
N GLU A 122 -6.44 15.27 16.81
CA GLU A 122 -7.81 14.78 16.80
C GLU A 122 -7.90 13.47 16.05
N SER A 123 -8.25 12.39 16.76
CA SER A 123 -8.27 11.03 16.21
C SER A 123 -9.57 10.65 15.51
N LYS A 124 -10.65 11.40 15.78
CA LYS A 124 -12.00 11.10 15.26
C LYS A 124 -12.74 12.37 14.84
N PRO A 125 -12.28 13.04 13.77
CA PRO A 125 -12.97 14.24 13.30
C PRO A 125 -14.38 13.87 12.80
N GLU A 126 -15.34 14.76 12.99
CA GLU A 126 -16.74 14.55 12.59
C GLU A 126 -16.93 14.47 11.05
N LYS A 127 -15.94 14.95 10.31
CA LYS A 127 -15.88 14.87 8.84
C LYS A 127 -14.50 14.43 8.39
N LEU A 128 -14.46 13.40 7.56
CA LEU A 128 -13.25 12.95 6.91
C LEU A 128 -13.16 13.59 5.53
N THR A 129 -12.09 14.35 5.29
CA THR A 129 -11.75 14.90 3.98
C THR A 129 -10.49 14.22 3.47
N LEU A 130 -10.52 13.71 2.24
CA LEU A 130 -9.39 13.07 1.59
C LEU A 130 -9.14 13.75 0.24
N THR A 131 -7.88 13.99 -0.07
CA THR A 131 -7.49 14.51 -1.37
C THR A 131 -6.35 13.71 -1.97
N TYR A 132 -6.53 13.37 -3.25
CA TYR A 132 -5.58 12.59 -4.03
C TYR A 132 -5.44 13.21 -5.42
N ASP A 133 -4.22 13.20 -5.94
CA ASP A 133 -3.91 13.64 -7.31
C ASP A 133 -3.91 12.45 -8.27
N LEU A 134 -4.47 12.62 -9.47
CA LEU A 134 -4.42 11.60 -10.52
C LEU A 134 -2.97 11.35 -10.92
N LYS A 135 -2.48 10.14 -10.68
CA LYS A 135 -1.13 9.72 -11.05
C LYS A 135 -1.10 9.04 -12.42
N GLN A 136 -2.05 8.16 -12.68
CA GLN A 136 -2.10 7.38 -13.90
C GLN A 136 -3.55 7.04 -14.26
N ALA A 137 -3.98 7.37 -15.48
CA ALA A 137 -5.20 6.82 -16.07
C ALA A 137 -4.92 5.39 -16.51
N MET A 138 -5.73 4.44 -16.07
CA MET A 138 -5.52 3.02 -16.32
C MET A 138 -6.32 2.54 -17.52
N ARG A 139 -5.79 1.53 -18.20
CA ARG A 139 -6.49 0.94 -19.35
C ARG A 139 -7.78 0.22 -18.93
N TYR A 140 -7.79 -0.41 -17.73
CA TYR A 140 -8.94 -1.06 -17.10
C TYR A 140 -8.59 -1.37 -15.62
N GLY A 141 -9.59 -1.73 -14.82
CA GLY A 141 -9.45 -2.10 -13.42
C GLY A 141 -8.98 -3.54 -13.20
N GLU A 142 -9.53 -4.19 -12.19
CA GLU A 142 -9.25 -5.60 -11.91
C GLU A 142 -9.61 -6.50 -13.09
N ASN A 143 -10.73 -6.18 -13.76
CA ASN A 143 -11.22 -6.87 -14.94
C ASN A 143 -11.37 -5.89 -16.13
N PRO A 144 -11.30 -6.39 -17.39
CA PRO A 144 -11.31 -5.54 -18.58
C PRO A 144 -12.54 -4.64 -18.74
N GLN A 145 -13.68 -5.00 -18.16
CA GLN A 145 -14.93 -4.23 -18.21
C GLN A 145 -15.01 -3.10 -17.18
N GLN A 146 -14.04 -2.99 -16.27
CA GLN A 146 -14.01 -1.99 -15.21
C GLN A 146 -13.10 -0.82 -15.59
N ALA A 147 -13.62 0.41 -15.55
CA ALA A 147 -12.77 1.60 -15.62
C ALA A 147 -12.02 1.79 -14.31
N ALA A 148 -10.79 2.26 -14.39
CA ALA A 148 -9.96 2.52 -13.21
C ALA A 148 -8.93 3.61 -13.47
N ASP A 149 -8.54 4.27 -12.38
CA ASP A 149 -7.46 5.25 -12.33
C ASP A 149 -6.65 5.04 -11.05
N PHE A 150 -5.39 5.41 -11.10
CA PHE A 150 -4.52 5.43 -9.92
C PHE A 150 -4.32 6.86 -9.45
N TYR A 151 -4.69 7.11 -8.21
CA TYR A 151 -4.49 8.37 -7.52
C TYR A 151 -3.44 8.22 -6.44
N GLN A 152 -2.60 9.23 -6.24
CA GLN A 152 -1.62 9.32 -5.17
C GLN A 152 -2.05 10.34 -4.12
N LYS A 153 -1.63 10.19 -2.88
CA LYS A 153 -1.85 11.18 -1.83
C LYS A 153 -1.25 12.53 -2.23
N ALA A 154 -1.92 13.63 -1.85
CA ALA A 154 -1.41 14.98 -2.06
C ALA A 154 -0.09 15.21 -1.30
N ILE A 155 0.05 14.66 -0.09
CA ILE A 155 1.33 14.54 0.62
C ILE A 155 1.88 13.14 0.29
N PRO A 156 3.02 13.04 -0.42
CA PRO A 156 3.58 11.74 -0.82
C PRO A 156 3.97 10.89 0.39
N THR A 157 3.70 9.59 0.31
CA THR A 157 4.28 8.60 1.20
C THR A 157 5.55 8.08 0.54
N GLU A 158 6.71 8.29 1.18
CA GLU A 158 8.01 7.99 0.57
C GLU A 158 8.18 6.50 0.26
N TYR A 159 7.85 5.62 1.22
CA TYR A 159 7.92 4.17 1.02
C TYR A 159 6.57 3.60 0.56
N SER A 160 6.28 3.77 -0.71
CA SER A 160 5.01 3.33 -1.32
C SER A 160 5.17 3.02 -2.82
N ILE A 161 4.24 2.25 -3.36
CA ILE A 161 4.20 2.03 -4.81
C ILE A 161 4.00 3.33 -5.60
N ALA A 162 3.37 4.33 -4.97
CA ALA A 162 3.16 5.63 -5.59
C ALA A 162 4.46 6.44 -5.74
N SER A 163 5.45 6.24 -4.86
CA SER A 163 6.76 6.93 -4.90
C SER A 163 7.83 6.12 -5.64
N ALA A 164 7.58 4.84 -5.94
CA ALA A 164 8.54 3.99 -6.64
C ALA A 164 8.89 4.53 -8.03
N LYS A 165 10.18 4.53 -8.36
CA LYS A 165 10.68 4.94 -9.67
C LYS A 165 10.74 3.74 -10.61
N GLN A 166 10.02 3.80 -11.70
CA GLN A 166 10.05 2.75 -12.71
C GLN A 166 11.26 2.94 -13.64
N LEU A 167 12.14 1.94 -13.67
CA LEU A 167 13.38 1.95 -14.47
C LEU A 167 13.20 1.25 -15.82
N ASN A 168 12.30 0.27 -15.92
CA ASN A 168 12.01 -0.49 -17.12
C ASN A 168 10.56 -0.99 -17.14
N GLY A 169 10.07 -1.38 -18.30
CA GLY A 169 8.80 -2.07 -18.47
C GLY A 169 7.65 -1.22 -18.93
N LYS A 170 6.50 -1.88 -19.09
CA LYS A 170 5.21 -1.23 -19.36
C LYS A 170 4.66 -0.53 -18.14
N GLU A 171 3.71 0.37 -18.31
CA GLU A 171 2.92 0.93 -17.21
C GLU A 171 2.34 -0.16 -16.30
N LEU A 172 2.21 0.16 -15.03
CA LEU A 172 1.60 -0.73 -14.06
C LEU A 172 0.10 -0.88 -14.33
N SER A 173 -0.41 -2.10 -14.25
CA SER A 173 -1.85 -2.35 -14.25
C SER A 173 -2.43 -2.24 -12.84
N PHE A 174 -3.75 -2.21 -12.73
CA PHE A 174 -4.47 -2.24 -11.46
C PHE A 174 -4.01 -3.41 -10.56
N ASN A 175 -3.96 -4.62 -11.10
CA ASN A 175 -3.50 -5.79 -10.35
C ASN A 175 -2.00 -5.71 -9.99
N ASN A 176 -1.17 -5.15 -10.89
CA ASN A 176 0.24 -4.92 -10.58
C ASN A 176 0.43 -4.00 -9.36
N ILE A 177 -0.35 -2.92 -9.26
CA ILE A 177 -0.27 -1.99 -8.13
C ILE A 177 -0.72 -2.67 -6.83
N ARG A 178 -1.82 -3.42 -6.84
CA ARG A 178 -2.30 -4.14 -5.65
C ARG A 178 -1.31 -5.18 -5.15
N ASP A 179 -0.77 -5.98 -6.05
CA ASP A 179 0.21 -7.02 -5.70
C ASP A 179 1.53 -6.39 -5.23
N ALA A 180 2.00 -5.30 -5.89
CA ALA A 180 3.20 -4.58 -5.49
C ALA A 180 3.05 -3.90 -4.12
N ASP A 181 1.89 -3.32 -3.81
CA ASP A 181 1.61 -2.75 -2.48
C ASP A 181 1.66 -3.85 -1.40
N ALA A 182 1.05 -5.01 -1.66
CA ALA A 182 1.14 -6.15 -0.75
C ALA A 182 2.59 -6.61 -0.54
N ALA A 183 3.40 -6.66 -1.62
CA ALA A 183 4.82 -7.01 -1.54
C ALA A 183 5.61 -6.04 -0.66
N ILE A 184 5.40 -4.74 -0.85
CA ILE A 184 6.06 -3.68 -0.08
C ILE A 184 5.68 -3.77 1.41
N ARG A 185 4.42 -4.11 1.72
CA ARG A 185 3.95 -4.30 3.10
C ARG A 185 4.63 -5.48 3.79
N ILE A 186 4.80 -6.60 3.10
CA ILE A 186 5.47 -7.78 3.66
C ILE A 186 6.94 -7.50 3.92
N ILE A 187 7.69 -7.01 2.92
CA ILE A 187 9.14 -6.83 3.04
C ILE A 187 9.52 -5.85 4.17
N ARG A 188 8.63 -4.95 4.54
CA ARG A 188 8.79 -3.98 5.64
C ARG A 188 9.06 -4.64 6.98
N ASP A 189 8.48 -5.81 7.23
CA ASP A 189 8.64 -6.54 8.49
C ASP A 189 9.92 -7.41 8.51
N PHE A 190 10.57 -7.58 7.35
CA PHE A 190 11.80 -8.38 7.16
C PHE A 190 13.04 -7.50 6.87
N LYS A 191 13.29 -6.47 7.69
CA LYS A 191 14.34 -5.48 7.40
C LYS A 191 15.74 -5.84 7.92
N ASP A 192 15.83 -6.72 8.92
CA ASP A 192 17.06 -6.95 9.67
C ASP A 192 18.09 -7.77 8.87
N ARG A 193 17.64 -8.72 8.06
CA ARG A 193 18.48 -9.57 7.21
C ARG A 193 18.11 -9.42 5.73
N PRO A 194 19.03 -9.73 4.79
CA PRO A 194 18.67 -9.82 3.38
C PRO A 194 17.50 -10.76 3.16
N THR A 195 16.42 -10.25 2.57
CA THR A 195 15.15 -10.97 2.40
C THR A 195 14.59 -10.70 1.01
N VAL A 196 14.02 -11.74 0.43
CA VAL A 196 13.27 -11.72 -0.82
C VAL A 196 11.87 -12.26 -0.57
N VAL A 197 10.87 -11.57 -1.10
CA VAL A 197 9.46 -11.99 -1.05
C VAL A 197 8.90 -12.08 -2.46
N ALA A 198 8.33 -13.21 -2.80
CA ALA A 198 7.58 -13.42 -4.02
C ALA A 198 6.09 -13.54 -3.72
N LEU A 199 5.26 -12.83 -4.51
CA LEU A 199 3.81 -12.82 -4.35
C LEU A 199 3.10 -13.17 -5.62
N LYS A 200 1.90 -13.72 -5.43
CA LYS A 200 0.90 -13.89 -6.46
C LYS A 200 -0.49 -13.67 -5.87
N HIS A 201 -1.28 -12.78 -6.49
CA HIS A 201 -2.63 -12.43 -6.02
C HIS A 201 -2.66 -11.98 -4.55
N MET A 202 -1.69 -11.12 -4.18
CA MET A 202 -1.50 -10.53 -2.83
C MET A 202 -1.19 -11.56 -1.72
N ASN A 203 -0.94 -12.83 -2.04
CA ASN A 203 -0.47 -13.82 -1.07
C ASN A 203 1.02 -14.13 -1.33
N PRO A 204 1.83 -14.29 -0.28
CA PRO A 204 3.20 -14.74 -0.46
C PRO A 204 3.19 -16.18 -0.99
N CYS A 205 3.91 -16.42 -2.07
CA CYS A 205 4.19 -17.79 -2.55
C CYS A 205 5.61 -18.22 -2.17
N GLY A 206 6.49 -17.28 -1.82
CA GLY A 206 7.82 -17.56 -1.31
C GLY A 206 8.36 -16.38 -0.51
N ILE A 207 8.91 -16.64 0.67
CA ILE A 207 9.72 -15.71 1.45
C ILE A 207 11.02 -16.43 1.78
N GLY A 208 12.15 -15.83 1.42
CA GLY A 208 13.48 -16.34 1.73
C GLY A 208 14.32 -15.28 2.42
N GLN A 209 15.01 -15.66 3.50
CA GLN A 209 15.90 -14.79 4.28
C GLN A 209 17.25 -15.47 4.46
N ALA A 210 18.36 -14.72 4.25
CA ALA A 210 19.70 -15.28 4.32
C ALA A 210 20.75 -14.21 4.69
N GLU A 211 22.04 -14.57 4.67
CA GLU A 211 23.15 -13.63 4.85
C GLU A 211 23.42 -12.80 3.59
N THR A 212 23.06 -13.30 2.39
CA THR A 212 23.19 -12.60 1.12
C THR A 212 21.85 -12.54 0.40
N ILE A 213 21.68 -11.52 -0.44
CA ILE A 213 20.44 -11.37 -1.21
C ILE A 213 20.29 -12.46 -2.29
N GLU A 214 21.40 -12.94 -2.82
CA GLU A 214 21.45 -14.05 -3.76
C GLU A 214 20.92 -15.34 -3.14
N THR A 215 21.38 -15.70 -1.92
CA THR A 215 20.90 -16.89 -1.20
C THR A 215 19.46 -16.72 -0.75
N ALA A 216 19.06 -15.52 -0.32
CA ALA A 216 17.67 -15.22 0.02
C ALA A 216 16.73 -15.41 -1.19
N TRP A 217 17.20 -15.07 -2.41
CA TRP A 217 16.48 -15.37 -3.63
C TRP A 217 16.36 -16.88 -3.86
N ASP A 218 17.42 -17.66 -3.68
CA ASP A 218 17.35 -19.12 -3.85
C ASP A 218 16.29 -19.74 -2.95
N TYR A 219 16.25 -19.38 -1.67
CA TYR A 219 15.23 -19.83 -0.71
C TYR A 219 13.82 -19.37 -1.08
N CYS A 220 13.67 -18.12 -1.52
CA CYS A 220 12.39 -17.60 -1.96
C CYS A 220 11.86 -18.35 -3.21
N TYR A 221 12.74 -18.67 -4.16
CA TYR A 221 12.40 -19.42 -5.36
C TYR A 221 12.08 -20.89 -5.05
N GLU A 222 12.86 -21.52 -4.18
CA GLU A 222 12.70 -22.92 -3.78
C GLU A 222 11.39 -23.16 -3.03
N ALA A 223 10.86 -22.15 -2.33
CA ALA A 223 9.60 -22.23 -1.60
C ALA A 223 8.41 -22.63 -2.49
N ASP A 224 8.31 -22.05 -3.70
CA ASP A 224 7.30 -22.42 -4.70
C ASP A 224 7.74 -22.00 -6.10
N PRO A 225 8.56 -22.82 -6.78
CA PRO A 225 9.08 -22.51 -8.11
C PRO A 225 8.00 -22.52 -9.20
N VAL A 226 6.81 -23.06 -8.90
CA VAL A 226 5.69 -23.10 -9.85
C VAL A 226 4.87 -21.81 -9.77
N SER A 227 4.48 -21.40 -8.56
CA SER A 227 3.61 -20.24 -8.39
C SER A 227 4.31 -18.92 -8.65
N ILE A 228 5.63 -18.84 -8.44
CA ILE A 228 6.43 -17.63 -8.69
C ILE A 228 6.41 -17.18 -10.17
N PHE A 229 6.12 -18.09 -11.10
CA PHE A 229 5.99 -17.77 -12.52
C PHE A 229 4.87 -16.73 -12.75
N GLY A 230 5.23 -15.57 -13.30
CA GLY A 230 4.34 -14.42 -13.48
C GLY A 230 4.03 -13.66 -12.18
N GLY A 231 4.80 -13.92 -11.12
CA GLY A 231 4.66 -13.24 -9.84
C GLY A 231 5.37 -11.89 -9.78
N ILE A 232 5.24 -11.26 -8.63
CA ILE A 232 5.93 -10.02 -8.24
C ILE A 232 6.94 -10.37 -7.17
N VAL A 233 8.15 -9.80 -7.28
CA VAL A 233 9.25 -10.03 -6.35
C VAL A 233 9.70 -8.71 -5.76
N VAL A 234 9.88 -8.67 -4.44
CA VAL A 234 10.47 -7.52 -3.73
C VAL A 234 11.68 -7.98 -2.93
N LEU A 235 12.73 -7.17 -2.96
CA LEU A 235 13.98 -7.39 -2.24
C LEU A 235 14.26 -6.20 -1.32
N ASN A 236 14.85 -6.45 -0.15
CA ASN A 236 15.21 -5.38 0.79
C ASN A 236 16.68 -4.96 0.73
N ARG A 237 17.42 -5.43 -0.26
CA ARG A 237 18.81 -5.06 -0.55
C ARG A 237 18.97 -4.82 -2.05
N GLU A 238 20.09 -4.18 -2.42
CA GLU A 238 20.48 -3.99 -3.81
C GLU A 238 20.52 -5.30 -4.58
N VAL A 239 19.98 -5.30 -5.80
CA VAL A 239 20.08 -6.44 -6.71
C VAL A 239 21.43 -6.37 -7.43
N ASP A 240 22.28 -7.35 -7.20
CA ASP A 240 23.57 -7.54 -7.85
C ASP A 240 23.46 -8.42 -9.12
N ALA A 241 24.58 -8.57 -9.84
CA ALA A 241 24.62 -9.35 -11.07
C ALA A 241 24.29 -10.83 -10.82
N ALA A 242 24.80 -11.43 -9.73
CA ALA A 242 24.58 -12.83 -9.43
C ALA A 242 23.10 -13.13 -9.16
N THR A 243 22.44 -12.30 -8.38
CA THR A 243 20.99 -12.39 -8.14
C THR A 243 20.20 -12.18 -9.43
N ALA A 244 20.60 -11.19 -10.25
CA ALA A 244 19.94 -10.90 -11.53
C ALA A 244 20.04 -12.06 -12.53
N GLU A 245 21.18 -12.74 -12.61
CA GLU A 245 21.38 -13.92 -13.46
C GLU A 245 20.42 -15.06 -13.09
N LYS A 246 20.18 -15.29 -11.79
CA LYS A 246 19.24 -16.30 -11.29
C LYS A 246 17.78 -15.92 -11.56
N MET A 247 17.43 -14.64 -11.45
CA MET A 247 16.08 -14.12 -11.68
C MET A 247 15.74 -14.05 -13.18
N HIS A 248 16.71 -13.75 -14.03
CA HIS A 248 16.49 -13.49 -15.44
C HIS A 248 15.81 -14.64 -16.22
N PRO A 249 16.10 -15.94 -16.02
CA PRO A 249 15.44 -17.03 -16.75
C PRO A 249 13.93 -17.13 -16.47
N ILE A 250 13.47 -16.61 -15.34
CA ILE A 250 12.11 -16.75 -14.85
C ILE A 250 11.23 -15.64 -15.45
N PHE A 251 10.02 -15.97 -15.83
CA PHE A 251 9.03 -14.94 -16.18
C PHE A 251 8.49 -14.29 -14.91
N LEU A 252 8.86 -13.04 -14.66
CA LEU A 252 8.37 -12.19 -13.57
C LEU A 252 7.66 -10.97 -14.17
N GLU A 253 6.63 -10.47 -13.49
CA GLU A 253 5.89 -9.28 -13.89
C GLU A 253 6.56 -8.00 -13.37
N ILE A 254 7.01 -8.01 -12.11
CA ILE A 254 7.62 -6.87 -11.44
C ILE A 254 8.76 -7.35 -10.53
N ILE A 255 9.84 -6.58 -10.49
CA ILE A 255 10.88 -6.68 -9.46
C ILE A 255 10.98 -5.31 -8.79
N ILE A 256 10.95 -5.29 -7.45
CA ILE A 256 11.06 -4.09 -6.63
C ILE A 256 12.30 -4.23 -5.74
N ALA A 257 13.19 -3.25 -5.76
CA ALA A 257 14.39 -3.26 -4.92
C ALA A 257 14.80 -1.83 -4.53
N PRO A 258 15.61 -1.66 -3.46
CA PRO A 258 16.14 -0.35 -3.09
C PRO A 258 17.02 0.27 -4.18
N SER A 259 17.80 -0.57 -4.85
CA SER A 259 18.67 -0.21 -5.97
C SER A 259 19.06 -1.44 -6.78
N TYR A 260 19.68 -1.21 -7.92
CA TYR A 260 20.19 -2.24 -8.82
C TYR A 260 21.59 -1.85 -9.28
N THR A 261 22.53 -2.78 -9.33
CA THR A 261 23.82 -2.50 -9.99
C THR A 261 23.62 -2.30 -11.50
N ALA A 262 24.54 -1.63 -12.15
CA ALA A 262 24.46 -1.40 -13.60
C ALA A 262 24.44 -2.73 -14.38
N GLU A 263 25.20 -3.72 -13.90
CA GLU A 263 25.26 -5.07 -14.46
C GLU A 263 23.92 -5.79 -14.29
N ALA A 264 23.31 -5.71 -13.10
CA ALA A 264 22.00 -6.31 -12.82
C ALA A 264 20.92 -5.73 -13.74
N LEU A 265 20.90 -4.40 -13.93
CA LEU A 265 19.98 -3.75 -14.86
C LEU A 265 20.18 -4.25 -16.31
N ALA A 266 21.44 -4.36 -16.76
CA ALA A 266 21.74 -4.85 -18.10
C ALA A 266 21.24 -6.30 -18.31
N ILE A 267 21.42 -7.17 -17.31
CA ILE A 267 20.98 -8.56 -17.32
C ILE A 267 19.44 -8.62 -17.35
N LEU A 268 18.76 -7.99 -16.37
CA LEU A 268 17.32 -8.07 -16.20
C LEU A 268 16.53 -7.46 -17.36
N THR A 269 17.07 -6.42 -18.01
CA THR A 269 16.42 -5.79 -19.16
C THR A 269 16.69 -6.49 -20.49
N HIS A 270 17.69 -7.39 -20.54
CA HIS A 270 18.06 -8.07 -21.78
C HIS A 270 16.87 -8.89 -22.32
N LYS A 271 16.38 -8.51 -23.50
CA LYS A 271 15.20 -9.10 -24.17
C LYS A 271 13.90 -9.10 -23.36
N LYS A 272 13.83 -8.37 -22.23
CA LYS A 272 12.65 -8.32 -21.35
C LYS A 272 12.03 -6.92 -21.28
N LYS A 273 11.60 -6.38 -22.42
CA LYS A 273 11.01 -5.02 -22.53
C LYS A 273 9.77 -4.78 -21.66
N ASN A 274 9.09 -5.84 -21.24
CA ASN A 274 7.83 -5.73 -20.47
C ASN A 274 8.03 -5.91 -18.97
N LEU A 275 9.18 -6.46 -18.53
CA LEU A 275 9.49 -6.63 -17.10
C LEU A 275 9.57 -5.25 -16.45
N ARG A 276 8.79 -5.04 -15.42
CA ARG A 276 8.80 -3.78 -14.67
C ARG A 276 9.84 -3.88 -13.58
N LEU A 277 10.82 -2.98 -13.65
CA LEU A 277 11.83 -2.81 -12.60
C LEU A 277 11.51 -1.52 -11.85
N LEU A 278 11.25 -1.64 -10.56
CA LEU A 278 10.92 -0.52 -9.69
C LEU A 278 12.04 -0.31 -8.66
N GLU A 279 12.56 0.90 -8.61
CA GLU A 279 13.49 1.35 -7.58
C GLU A 279 12.69 2.01 -6.47
N LEU A 280 12.80 1.48 -5.26
CA LEU A 280 12.14 2.00 -4.07
C LEU A 280 13.11 1.89 -2.89
N PRO A 281 13.76 3.00 -2.46
CA PRO A 281 14.68 3.00 -1.34
C PRO A 281 14.03 2.44 -0.08
N PHE A 282 14.69 1.49 0.58
CA PHE A 282 14.20 0.86 1.78
C PHE A 282 14.65 1.65 3.01
N ASP A 283 13.82 2.60 3.46
CA ASP A 283 14.05 3.35 4.69
C ASP A 283 13.32 2.69 5.87
N ALA A 284 14.11 2.21 6.84
CA ALA A 284 13.59 1.58 8.03
C ALA A 284 12.77 2.53 8.93
N GLN A 285 13.02 3.85 8.86
CA GLN A 285 12.26 4.84 9.65
C GLN A 285 10.88 5.07 9.04
N ASP A 286 10.80 5.19 7.72
CA ASP A 286 9.51 5.35 7.03
C ASP A 286 8.64 4.10 7.11
N ALA A 287 9.24 2.92 7.09
CA ALA A 287 8.53 1.67 7.26
C ALA A 287 7.80 1.52 8.62
N SER A 288 8.11 2.36 9.59
CA SER A 288 7.46 2.36 10.92
C SER A 288 6.35 3.39 11.09
N LYS A 289 6.13 4.26 10.12
CA LYS A 289 5.02 5.24 10.16
C LYS A 289 3.68 4.52 10.07
N VAL A 290 2.81 4.77 11.05
CA VAL A 290 1.44 4.26 11.07
C VAL A 290 0.60 5.11 10.13
N GLU A 291 0.12 4.54 9.06
CA GLU A 291 -0.82 5.20 8.16
C GLU A 291 -2.24 4.67 8.34
N ALA A 292 -3.23 5.47 7.95
CA ALA A 292 -4.61 5.00 7.90
C ALA A 292 -4.83 4.11 6.68
N GLU A 293 -5.57 3.03 6.88
CA GLU A 293 -6.10 2.16 5.84
C GLU A 293 -7.57 2.44 5.61
N TYR A 294 -7.95 2.44 4.35
CA TYR A 294 -9.31 2.76 3.91
C TYR A 294 -9.91 1.57 3.16
N THR A 295 -11.05 1.09 3.64
CA THR A 295 -11.80 0.03 2.96
C THR A 295 -13.19 0.53 2.59
N GLY A 296 -13.45 0.60 1.29
CA GLY A 296 -14.78 0.97 0.76
C GLY A 296 -15.81 -0.11 1.09
N VAL A 297 -16.94 0.32 1.63
CA VAL A 297 -18.14 -0.51 1.81
C VAL A 297 -19.32 0.17 1.14
N VAL A 298 -20.39 -0.58 0.88
CA VAL A 298 -21.58 0.03 0.26
C VAL A 298 -22.14 1.14 1.16
N GLY A 299 -22.09 2.36 0.65
CA GLY A 299 -22.58 3.55 1.34
C GLY A 299 -21.63 4.11 2.42
N GLY A 300 -20.39 3.62 2.55
CA GLY A 300 -19.48 4.10 3.58
C GLY A 300 -18.01 3.77 3.35
N LEU A 301 -17.20 4.13 4.34
CA LEU A 301 -15.77 3.90 4.37
C LEU A 301 -15.37 3.42 5.78
N LEU A 302 -14.69 2.30 5.86
CA LEU A 302 -14.01 1.87 7.07
C LEU A 302 -12.60 2.47 7.10
N VAL A 303 -12.21 2.98 8.25
CA VAL A 303 -10.88 3.57 8.48
C VAL A 303 -10.26 2.90 9.69
N GLN A 304 -9.07 2.36 9.53
CA GLN A 304 -8.27 1.78 10.61
C GLN A 304 -6.80 2.17 10.46
N ASN A 305 -6.01 1.97 11.49
CA ASN A 305 -4.56 2.06 11.38
C ASN A 305 -4.00 0.82 10.71
N GLN A 306 -2.90 0.98 9.96
CA GLN A 306 -2.11 -0.17 9.52
C GLN A 306 -1.61 -0.94 10.73
N ASP A 307 -1.62 -2.26 10.64
CA ASP A 307 -0.97 -3.11 11.61
C ASP A 307 0.55 -3.08 11.42
N VAL A 308 1.21 -2.26 12.24
CA VAL A 308 2.67 -2.12 12.30
C VAL A 308 3.24 -2.65 13.62
N VAL A 309 2.43 -3.37 14.39
CA VAL A 309 2.84 -3.93 15.67
C VAL A 309 3.97 -4.93 15.44
N LYS A 310 5.05 -4.74 16.18
CA LYS A 310 6.16 -5.69 16.27
C LYS A 310 6.01 -6.42 17.59
N GLU A 311 5.84 -7.70 17.47
CA GLU A 311 5.81 -8.55 18.66
C GLU A 311 7.21 -8.88 19.11
N ASN A 312 7.36 -8.99 20.44
CA ASN A 312 8.59 -9.42 21.05
C ASN A 312 8.42 -10.89 21.47
N PRO A 313 9.23 -11.83 20.97
CA PRO A 313 9.17 -13.23 21.37
C PRO A 313 9.30 -13.46 22.87
N ALA A 314 9.91 -12.53 23.62
CA ALA A 314 9.98 -12.60 25.08
C ALA A 314 8.62 -12.46 25.79
N ASP A 315 7.62 -11.90 25.11
CA ASP A 315 6.26 -11.75 25.63
C ASP A 315 5.38 -12.96 25.32
N TRP A 316 5.86 -13.90 24.50
CA TRP A 316 5.13 -15.09 24.12
C TRP A 316 5.00 -16.11 25.24
N GLN A 317 3.91 -16.85 25.28
CA GLN A 317 3.64 -17.85 26.27
C GLN A 317 3.76 -19.26 25.70
N VAL A 318 4.71 -20.04 26.19
CA VAL A 318 4.74 -21.49 25.92
C VAL A 318 3.68 -22.15 26.81
N VAL A 319 2.64 -22.72 26.19
CA VAL A 319 1.48 -23.29 26.92
C VAL A 319 1.52 -24.81 27.01
N THR A 320 2.52 -25.46 26.44
CA THR A 320 2.75 -26.91 26.48
C THR A 320 3.88 -27.27 27.43
N ASP A 321 3.94 -28.58 27.82
CA ASP A 321 4.97 -29.11 28.73
C ASP A 321 6.38 -29.01 28.11
N ARG A 322 6.49 -29.23 26.79
CA ARG A 322 7.75 -29.11 26.03
C ARG A 322 8.08 -27.64 25.75
N GLN A 323 9.34 -27.27 26.02
CA GLN A 323 9.87 -25.95 25.67
C GLN A 323 10.47 -25.96 24.27
N PRO A 324 10.41 -24.81 23.51
CA PRO A 324 11.03 -24.70 22.21
C PRO A 324 12.56 -24.66 22.33
N THR A 325 13.24 -25.19 21.31
CA THR A 325 14.67 -24.97 21.09
C THR A 325 14.91 -23.56 20.53
N GLU A 326 16.14 -23.06 20.59
CA GLU A 326 16.51 -21.75 19.99
C GLU A 326 16.20 -21.71 18.50
N GLN A 327 16.42 -22.81 17.78
CA GLN A 327 16.09 -22.91 16.36
C GLN A 327 14.59 -22.85 16.12
N GLU A 328 13.79 -23.53 16.94
CA GLU A 328 12.32 -23.44 16.84
C GLU A 328 11.82 -22.03 17.16
N VAL A 329 12.40 -21.32 18.13
CA VAL A 329 12.05 -19.92 18.41
C VAL A 329 12.32 -19.06 17.17
N SER A 330 13.48 -19.17 16.54
CA SER A 330 13.84 -18.42 15.34
C SER A 330 12.86 -18.73 14.17
N ALA A 331 12.51 -20.01 13.99
CA ALA A 331 11.55 -20.42 12.97
C ALA A 331 10.14 -19.90 13.26
N LEU A 332 9.70 -19.92 14.53
CA LEU A 332 8.40 -19.39 14.95
C LEU A 332 8.32 -17.86 14.76
N GLU A 333 9.43 -17.13 15.02
CA GLU A 333 9.51 -15.68 14.74
C GLU A 333 9.34 -15.40 13.25
N PHE A 334 10.03 -16.16 12.39
CA PHE A 334 9.90 -16.02 10.94
C PHE A 334 8.47 -16.36 10.48
N ALA A 335 7.91 -17.47 10.97
CA ALA A 335 6.55 -17.91 10.68
C ALA A 335 5.52 -16.86 11.08
N TRP A 336 5.68 -16.25 12.29
CA TRP A 336 4.75 -15.26 12.80
C TRP A 336 4.75 -13.96 11.99
N LYS A 337 5.92 -13.48 11.57
CA LYS A 337 6.03 -12.35 10.66
C LYS A 337 5.38 -12.64 9.29
N ALA A 338 5.54 -13.85 8.78
CA ALA A 338 5.02 -14.23 7.47
C ALA A 338 3.51 -14.47 7.46
N ILE A 339 2.94 -15.09 8.51
CA ILE A 339 1.50 -15.43 8.57
C ILE A 339 0.62 -14.19 8.58
N LYS A 340 1.07 -13.06 9.11
CA LYS A 340 0.38 -11.78 9.10
C LYS A 340 -0.13 -11.36 7.72
N TYR A 341 0.51 -11.83 6.65
CA TYR A 341 0.21 -11.47 5.26
C TYR A 341 -0.49 -12.58 4.48
N VAL A 342 -0.84 -13.67 5.14
CA VAL A 342 -1.61 -14.77 4.54
C VAL A 342 -3.08 -14.56 4.82
N LYS A 343 -3.88 -14.51 3.75
CA LYS A 343 -5.32 -14.25 3.87
C LYS A 343 -6.02 -15.28 4.75
N SER A 344 -6.85 -14.81 5.66
CA SER A 344 -7.60 -15.65 6.63
C SER A 344 -8.66 -16.57 5.95
N ASN A 345 -8.90 -17.78 6.43
CA ASN A 345 -8.08 -18.48 7.43
C ASN A 345 -6.72 -18.78 6.83
N GLY A 346 -5.69 -18.28 7.48
CA GLY A 346 -4.30 -18.40 7.03
C GLY A 346 -3.51 -19.41 7.86
N ILE A 347 -2.74 -20.26 7.18
CA ILE A 347 -1.75 -21.17 7.78
C ILE A 347 -0.47 -21.07 6.95
N ILE A 348 0.66 -21.05 7.64
CA ILE A 348 1.98 -21.11 6.99
C ILE A 348 2.86 -22.15 7.68
N VAL A 349 3.59 -22.90 6.88
CA VAL A 349 4.66 -23.81 7.32
C VAL A 349 5.98 -23.21 6.90
N THR A 350 6.94 -23.13 7.81
CA THR A 350 8.24 -22.50 7.56
C THR A 350 9.35 -23.27 8.29
N ASN A 351 10.60 -22.99 7.92
CA ASN A 351 11.74 -23.15 8.81
C ASN A 351 12.23 -21.75 9.26
N ASP A 352 13.47 -21.62 9.75
CA ASP A 352 14.04 -20.37 10.26
C ASP A 352 14.50 -19.37 9.16
N HIS A 353 14.35 -19.72 7.89
CA HIS A 353 14.86 -18.90 6.78
C HIS A 353 13.97 -18.89 5.54
N MET A 354 12.99 -19.76 5.39
CA MET A 354 12.08 -19.76 4.25
C MET A 354 10.69 -20.31 4.55
N THR A 355 9.74 -19.92 3.73
CA THR A 355 8.40 -20.53 3.68
C THR A 355 8.48 -21.90 2.97
N LEU A 356 7.71 -22.86 3.45
CA LEU A 356 7.65 -24.22 2.92
C LEU A 356 6.28 -24.57 2.37
N GLY A 357 5.24 -23.99 2.97
CA GLY A 357 3.87 -24.18 2.51
C GLY A 357 2.93 -23.10 3.03
N VAL A 358 1.99 -22.69 2.20
CA VAL A 358 1.03 -21.60 2.49
C VAL A 358 -0.38 -22.06 2.18
N GLY A 359 -1.26 -22.01 3.17
CA GLY A 359 -2.68 -22.34 3.06
C GLY A 359 -3.56 -21.11 3.28
N PRO A 360 -3.82 -20.28 2.22
CA PRO A 360 -4.53 -19.01 2.38
C PRO A 360 -6.03 -19.14 2.14
N GLY A 361 -6.82 -18.27 2.78
CA GLY A 361 -8.18 -17.90 2.36
C GLY A 361 -9.24 -18.97 2.40
N GLN A 362 -9.08 -20.01 3.23
CA GLN A 362 -10.07 -21.06 3.36
C GLN A 362 -11.17 -20.69 4.37
N THR A 363 -12.41 -21.12 4.09
CA THR A 363 -13.52 -20.94 5.03
C THR A 363 -13.42 -21.83 6.28
N ASN A 364 -12.60 -22.86 6.22
CA ASN A 364 -12.37 -23.83 7.27
C ASN A 364 -10.88 -23.94 7.56
N ARG A 365 -10.46 -23.74 8.82
CA ARG A 365 -9.05 -23.68 9.22
C ARG A 365 -8.30 -24.99 8.96
N VAL A 366 -8.92 -26.14 9.21
CA VAL A 366 -8.27 -27.44 8.95
C VAL A 366 -7.98 -27.64 7.44
N ALA A 367 -8.78 -27.06 6.56
CA ALA A 367 -8.46 -27.08 5.12
C ALA A 367 -7.20 -26.28 4.81
N SER A 368 -7.01 -25.10 5.44
CA SER A 368 -5.76 -24.32 5.32
C SER A 368 -4.56 -25.09 5.84
N VAL A 369 -4.70 -25.80 6.98
CA VAL A 369 -3.65 -26.68 7.54
C VAL A 369 -3.24 -27.73 6.51
N ARG A 370 -4.21 -28.45 5.93
CA ARG A 370 -3.93 -29.51 4.93
C ARG A 370 -3.24 -28.95 3.68
N ILE A 371 -3.68 -27.82 3.16
CA ILE A 371 -3.07 -27.17 1.99
C ILE A 371 -1.61 -26.80 2.30
N ALA A 372 -1.33 -26.17 3.43
CA ALA A 372 0.02 -25.76 3.80
C ALA A 372 0.95 -26.97 4.02
N ILE A 373 0.46 -28.03 4.67
CA ILE A 373 1.21 -29.27 4.88
C ILE A 373 1.47 -30.00 3.56
N ASP A 374 0.47 -30.12 2.67
CA ASP A 374 0.61 -30.79 1.37
C ASP A 374 1.63 -30.09 0.47
N GLN A 375 1.67 -28.77 0.51
CA GLN A 375 2.69 -27.98 -0.21
C GLN A 375 4.09 -28.20 0.39
N ALA A 376 4.22 -28.27 1.72
CA ALA A 376 5.48 -28.43 2.44
C ALA A 376 6.00 -29.88 2.56
N LYS A 377 5.23 -30.87 2.12
CA LYS A 377 5.40 -32.31 2.47
C LYS A 377 6.80 -32.91 2.30
N GLU A 378 7.63 -32.38 1.41
CA GLU A 378 9.00 -32.86 1.19
C GLU A 378 10.03 -32.19 2.10
N CYS A 379 9.63 -31.15 2.86
CA CYS A 379 10.50 -30.28 3.67
C CYS A 379 10.01 -30.12 5.11
N LEU A 380 9.36 -31.11 5.69
CA LEU A 380 8.73 -31.00 7.02
C LEU A 380 9.68 -31.25 8.20
N ASP A 381 10.89 -31.76 7.95
CA ASP A 381 11.86 -31.98 9.03
C ASP A 381 12.34 -30.64 9.60
N GLY A 382 12.15 -30.46 10.92
CA GLY A 382 12.45 -29.20 11.59
C GLY A 382 11.51 -28.03 11.30
N ALA A 383 10.44 -28.28 10.51
CA ALA A 383 9.46 -27.23 10.18
C ALA A 383 8.58 -26.87 11.37
N VAL A 384 8.13 -25.61 11.37
CA VAL A 384 7.15 -25.04 12.30
C VAL A 384 5.92 -24.56 11.58
N LEU A 385 4.82 -24.36 12.30
CA LEU A 385 3.57 -23.89 11.71
C LEU A 385 3.04 -22.68 12.46
N ALA A 386 2.59 -21.65 11.74
CA ALA A 386 1.87 -20.51 12.29
C ALA A 386 0.43 -20.44 11.76
N SER A 387 -0.47 -20.02 12.64
CA SER A 387 -1.88 -19.76 12.35
C SER A 387 -2.23 -18.31 12.63
N ASP A 388 -2.95 -17.64 11.71
CA ASP A 388 -3.38 -16.26 11.85
C ASP A 388 -4.38 -16.02 13.00
N ALA A 389 -5.10 -17.06 13.44
CA ALA A 389 -6.02 -17.04 14.57
C ALA A 389 -5.96 -18.37 15.34
N PHE A 390 -6.68 -18.47 16.46
CA PHE A 390 -6.70 -19.67 17.30
C PHE A 390 -7.27 -20.91 16.58
N PHE A 391 -6.81 -22.08 17.00
CA PHE A 391 -7.39 -23.35 16.57
C PHE A 391 -8.70 -23.61 17.33
N PRO A 392 -9.83 -23.73 16.62
CA PRO A 392 -11.13 -23.91 17.29
C PRO A 392 -11.32 -25.31 17.86
N PHE A 393 -10.58 -26.32 17.37
CA PHE A 393 -10.69 -27.73 17.74
C PHE A 393 -9.35 -28.43 17.64
N ALA A 394 -9.18 -29.51 18.40
CA ALA A 394 -7.97 -30.33 18.44
C ALA A 394 -7.67 -31.09 17.14
N ASP A 395 -8.63 -31.22 16.21
CA ASP A 395 -8.44 -31.87 14.91
C ASP A 395 -7.32 -31.24 14.08
N ASN A 396 -7.14 -29.92 14.17
CA ASN A 396 -6.03 -29.24 13.53
C ASN A 396 -4.68 -29.70 14.08
N ILE A 397 -4.59 -29.90 15.41
CA ILE A 397 -3.35 -30.32 16.07
C ILE A 397 -3.02 -31.78 15.70
N GLU A 398 -4.04 -32.66 15.62
CA GLU A 398 -3.86 -34.05 15.20
C GLU A 398 -3.32 -34.13 13.73
N GLU A 399 -3.83 -33.32 12.81
CA GLU A 399 -3.34 -33.23 11.43
C GLU A 399 -1.88 -32.74 11.38
N ILE A 400 -1.56 -31.69 12.15
CA ILE A 400 -0.20 -31.11 12.24
C ILE A 400 0.78 -32.13 12.80
N ALA A 401 0.39 -32.84 13.89
CA ALA A 401 1.20 -33.87 14.52
C ALA A 401 1.44 -35.07 13.58
N ALA A 402 0.41 -35.50 12.84
CA ALA A 402 0.50 -36.58 11.86
C ALA A 402 1.49 -36.23 10.71
N ALA A 403 1.62 -34.97 10.34
CA ALA A 403 2.61 -34.49 9.38
C ALA A 403 4.05 -34.42 9.95
N GLY A 404 4.25 -34.60 11.24
CA GLY A 404 5.57 -34.58 11.88
C GLY A 404 6.03 -33.22 12.37
N ILE A 405 5.25 -32.13 12.20
CA ILE A 405 5.58 -30.80 12.71
C ILE A 405 5.53 -30.81 14.24
N LYS A 406 6.53 -30.18 14.88
CA LYS A 406 6.74 -30.27 16.34
C LYS A 406 6.56 -28.95 17.08
N ALA A 407 6.43 -27.81 16.37
CA ALA A 407 6.23 -26.51 16.99
C ALA A 407 5.17 -25.69 16.24
N ILE A 408 4.31 -25.04 17.02
CA ILE A 408 3.16 -24.28 16.54
C ILE A 408 3.13 -22.93 17.24
N ILE A 409 2.78 -21.88 16.50
CA ILE A 409 2.48 -20.54 17.03
C ILE A 409 1.09 -20.10 16.60
N GLN A 410 0.32 -19.54 17.54
CA GLN A 410 -1.02 -19.02 17.34
C GLN A 410 -1.34 -17.95 18.39
N PRO A 411 -2.38 -17.12 18.22
CA PRO A 411 -2.75 -16.11 19.21
C PRO A 411 -3.33 -16.68 20.51
N GLY A 412 -3.99 -17.84 20.50
CA GLY A 412 -4.81 -18.31 21.61
C GLY A 412 -6.14 -17.55 21.71
N GLY A 413 -6.90 -17.83 22.79
CA GLY A 413 -8.16 -17.13 23.10
C GLY A 413 -9.43 -17.91 22.74
N SER A 414 -9.33 -19.16 22.31
CA SER A 414 -10.48 -20.05 22.15
C SER A 414 -10.99 -20.53 23.51
N VAL A 415 -12.29 -20.66 23.65
CA VAL A 415 -12.90 -21.33 24.83
C VAL A 415 -12.49 -22.80 24.94
N ARG A 416 -11.90 -23.36 23.88
CA ARG A 416 -11.42 -24.76 23.78
C ARG A 416 -9.90 -24.87 23.66
N ASP A 417 -9.15 -23.84 24.02
CA ASP A 417 -7.68 -23.84 23.95
C ASP A 417 -7.09 -25.04 24.67
N GLN A 418 -7.67 -25.45 25.82
CA GLN A 418 -7.18 -26.58 26.60
C GLN A 418 -7.18 -27.89 25.80
N GLU A 419 -8.19 -28.12 24.96
CA GLU A 419 -8.23 -29.33 24.10
C GLU A 419 -7.09 -29.35 23.08
N SER A 420 -6.73 -28.17 22.52
CA SER A 420 -5.60 -28.03 21.59
C SER A 420 -4.27 -28.18 22.31
N ILE A 421 -4.13 -27.67 23.53
CA ILE A 421 -2.94 -27.81 24.39
C ILE A 421 -2.74 -29.28 24.76
N ASP A 422 -3.80 -29.97 25.22
CA ASP A 422 -3.75 -31.39 25.58
C ASP A 422 -3.35 -32.28 24.40
N ALA A 423 -3.89 -32.00 23.22
CA ALA A 423 -3.52 -32.68 21.98
C ALA A 423 -2.04 -32.42 21.61
N ALA A 424 -1.54 -31.20 21.75
CA ALA A 424 -0.14 -30.86 21.51
C ALA A 424 0.80 -31.60 22.51
N ASN A 425 0.46 -31.60 23.78
CA ASN A 425 1.21 -32.33 24.82
C ASN A 425 1.24 -33.83 24.55
N LYS A 426 0.11 -34.43 24.16
CA LYS A 426 0.00 -35.86 23.79
C LYS A 426 0.99 -36.23 22.68
N HIS A 427 1.26 -35.32 21.74
CA HIS A 427 2.17 -35.53 20.62
C HIS A 427 3.59 -34.99 20.87
N GLY A 428 3.90 -34.50 22.10
CA GLY A 428 5.19 -33.92 22.47
C GLY A 428 5.55 -32.68 21.66
N MET A 429 4.56 -31.89 21.28
CA MET A 429 4.69 -30.64 20.48
C MET A 429 4.90 -29.43 21.40
N VAL A 430 5.50 -28.39 20.86
CA VAL A 430 5.49 -27.04 21.43
C VAL A 430 4.30 -26.28 20.87
N MET A 431 3.57 -25.59 21.74
CA MET A 431 2.59 -24.59 21.35
C MET A 431 2.88 -23.26 22.02
N VAL A 432 2.93 -22.21 21.23
CA VAL A 432 3.20 -20.84 21.68
C VAL A 432 1.98 -20.00 21.43
N PHE A 433 1.55 -19.22 22.43
CA PHE A 433 0.52 -18.20 22.34
C PHE A 433 1.16 -16.82 22.31
N THR A 434 0.78 -16.00 21.31
CA THR A 434 1.22 -14.61 21.20
C THR A 434 0.30 -13.65 21.96
N LEU A 435 -0.94 -14.04 22.22
CA LEU A 435 -2.00 -13.23 22.84
C LEU A 435 -2.42 -12.01 22.00
N SER A 436 -1.93 -11.87 20.78
CA SER A 436 -2.32 -10.88 19.81
C SER A 436 -2.94 -11.55 18.60
N LEU A 437 -4.11 -11.08 18.15
CA LEU A 437 -4.81 -11.60 16.99
C LEU A 437 -4.33 -10.86 15.74
N ILE A 438 -4.00 -11.60 14.66
CA ILE A 438 -3.59 -11.03 13.40
C ILE A 438 -4.83 -10.71 12.52
N HIS A 439 -5.77 -11.63 12.46
CA HIS A 439 -7.03 -11.45 11.72
C HIS A 439 -8.17 -12.10 12.50
N ILE A 440 -9.26 -11.40 12.70
CA ILE A 440 -10.51 -11.95 13.25
C ILE A 440 -11.57 -11.97 12.16
#